data_5ee5bce512b114537b28b4a590c7ecfc
#
_entry.id   5ee5bce512b114537b28b4a590c7ecfc
#
_cell.length_a   1.000
_cell.length_b   1.000
_cell.length_c   1.000
_cell.angle_alpha   90.00
_cell.angle_beta   90.00
_cell.angle_gamma   90.00
#
_symmetry.space_group_name_H-M   'P 1'
#
loop_
_entity.id
_entity.type
_entity.pdbx_description
1 polymer ?
#
loop_
_entity_poly.entity_id
_entity_poly.type
_entity_poly.pdbx_seq_one_letter_code
_entity_poly.pdbx_strand_id
1 'polypeptide(L)'
;MKYIPKRAGQINEETEYVLNRFGMQPPGYLSNIGTQIKDMDIRMSPEADKSMSLKNAWDLMMEKSIVSLPIRDREGQLEGLITIGDIAKTYMDTTDSYLLSRAKTQYRRIAETIAGTVVEGNEHGYFTKGKVLVGTANPEMLKAYIEPDDLIIMGDREEDHLQAIAQNVSCIIVGMGIEVSEKVIKLAHEREIVIIMSPYDTFTIARLINQ
;
A
#
# COMPACT_ATOMS: atom_id res chain seq x y z
N MET A 1 30.42 33.37 11.32
CA MET A 1 30.57 32.01 11.87
C MET A 1 31.46 32.08 13.09
N LYS A 2 31.04 31.55 14.26
CA LYS A 2 31.85 31.60 15.50
C LYS A 2 32.54 30.24 15.68
N TYR A 3 33.84 30.19 15.55
CA TYR A 3 34.61 28.96 15.76
C TYR A 3 34.97 28.82 17.23
N ILE A 4 34.77 27.62 17.79
CA ILE A 4 35.13 27.29 19.18
C ILE A 4 36.28 26.29 19.12
N PRO A 5 37.47 26.63 19.63
CA PRO A 5 38.61 25.71 19.66
C PRO A 5 38.32 24.51 20.57
N LYS A 6 38.73 23.34 20.12
CA LYS A 6 38.60 22.07 20.86
C LYS A 6 39.93 21.32 20.79
N ARG A 7 40.20 20.43 21.76
CA ARG A 7 41.37 19.55 21.78
C ARG A 7 40.94 18.08 21.73
N ALA A 8 41.69 17.26 21.04
CA ALA A 8 41.45 15.81 20.94
C ALA A 8 42.35 14.98 21.89
N GLY A 9 43.31 15.58 22.53
CA GLY A 9 44.29 14.91 23.40
C GLY A 9 44.48 15.60 24.76
N GLN A 10 45.33 15.02 25.57
CA GLN A 10 45.79 15.63 26.82
C GLN A 10 46.61 16.89 26.54
N ILE A 11 46.59 17.83 27.48
CA ILE A 11 47.44 19.00 27.45
C ILE A 11 48.80 18.59 28.01
N ASN A 12 49.88 18.93 27.30
CA ASN A 12 51.23 18.74 27.81
C ASN A 12 51.66 19.91 28.73
N GLU A 13 52.73 19.72 29.48
CA GLU A 13 53.22 20.68 30.49
C GLU A 13 53.53 22.04 29.85
N GLU A 14 54.10 22.09 28.64
CA GLU A 14 54.41 23.35 27.95
C GLU A 14 53.09 24.10 27.60
N THR A 15 52.10 23.43 27.10
CA THR A 15 50.79 24.06 26.79
C THR A 15 50.15 24.57 28.08
N GLU A 16 50.18 23.79 29.14
CA GLU A 16 49.63 24.19 30.43
C GLU A 16 50.37 25.44 31.01
N TYR A 17 51.64 25.45 30.89
CA TYR A 17 52.49 26.63 31.32
C TYR A 17 52.07 27.89 30.52
N VAL A 18 51.91 27.77 29.18
CA VAL A 18 51.57 28.93 28.35
C VAL A 18 50.13 29.40 28.67
N LEU A 19 49.19 28.50 28.79
CA LEU A 19 47.80 28.85 29.12
C LEU A 19 47.72 29.58 30.48
N ASN A 20 48.45 29.07 31.50
CA ASN A 20 48.50 29.68 32.83
C ASN A 20 49.18 31.06 32.80
N ARG A 21 50.28 31.22 32.04
CA ARG A 21 50.98 32.49 31.92
C ARG A 21 50.11 33.59 31.29
N PHE A 22 49.22 33.23 30.35
CA PHE A 22 48.35 34.20 29.69
C PHE A 22 46.91 34.22 30.27
N GLY A 23 46.66 33.51 31.37
CA GLY A 23 45.35 33.47 32.01
C GLY A 23 44.24 32.91 31.12
N MET A 24 44.60 32.02 30.17
CA MET A 24 43.66 31.43 29.20
C MET A 24 43.15 30.09 29.71
N GLN A 25 41.84 29.85 29.50
CA GLN A 25 41.25 28.54 29.76
C GLN A 25 41.61 27.55 28.65
N PRO A 26 41.93 26.29 29.01
CA PRO A 26 42.24 25.29 28.03
C PRO A 26 41.03 25.01 27.09
N PRO A 27 41.28 24.75 25.79
CA PRO A 27 40.23 24.34 24.88
C PRO A 27 39.48 23.10 25.41
N GLY A 28 38.17 23.11 25.33
CA GLY A 28 37.33 21.99 25.78
C GLY A 28 37.73 20.68 25.08
N TYR A 29 37.73 19.57 25.83
CA TYR A 29 38.02 18.25 25.28
C TYR A 29 36.96 17.78 24.31
N LEU A 30 37.33 17.21 23.17
CA LEU A 30 36.45 16.59 22.19
C LEU A 30 36.66 15.07 22.22
N SER A 31 35.81 14.37 22.92
CA SER A 31 35.91 12.92 23.13
C SER A 31 35.54 12.07 21.90
N ASN A 32 34.78 12.65 21.01
CA ASN A 32 34.33 11.95 19.80
C ASN A 32 34.23 12.94 18.63
N ILE A 33 34.89 12.61 17.51
CA ILE A 33 34.87 13.37 16.26
C ILE A 33 33.98 12.73 15.20
N GLY A 34 33.38 11.58 15.50
CA GLY A 34 32.41 10.92 14.61
C GLY A 34 31.13 11.73 14.51
N THR A 35 30.51 11.70 13.36
CA THR A 35 29.20 12.30 13.12
C THR A 35 28.16 11.71 14.09
N GLN A 36 27.47 12.58 14.81
CA GLN A 36 26.41 12.20 15.75
C GLN A 36 25.06 12.41 15.11
N ILE A 37 24.03 11.66 15.55
CA ILE A 37 22.67 11.79 15.02
C ILE A 37 22.14 13.22 15.10
N LYS A 38 22.49 13.96 16.17
CA LYS A 38 22.11 15.38 16.33
C LYS A 38 22.70 16.32 15.26
N ASP A 39 23.76 15.89 14.57
CA ASP A 39 24.46 16.66 13.54
C ASP A 39 23.99 16.28 12.12
N MET A 40 23.04 15.33 12.03
CA MET A 40 22.46 14.87 10.77
C MET A 40 21.22 15.68 10.42
N ASP A 41 21.09 15.98 9.14
CA ASP A 41 19.84 16.54 8.60
C ASP A 41 18.83 15.40 8.43
N ILE A 42 17.99 15.21 9.46
CA ILE A 42 16.97 14.16 9.48
C ILE A 42 15.70 14.72 8.87
N ARG A 43 15.31 14.18 7.71
CA ARG A 43 14.05 14.52 7.06
C ARG A 43 12.89 13.75 7.69
N MET A 44 11.81 14.47 7.98
CA MET A 44 10.55 13.83 8.36
C MET A 44 9.97 13.12 7.14
N SER A 45 9.74 11.82 7.26
CA SER A 45 9.09 11.01 6.24
C SER A 45 7.59 10.91 6.52
N PRO A 46 6.74 10.92 5.48
CA PRO A 46 5.35 10.50 5.66
C PRO A 46 5.30 9.03 6.10
N GLU A 47 4.19 8.62 6.66
CA GLU A 47 4.00 7.30 7.24
C GLU A 47 2.81 6.62 6.58
N ALA A 48 2.85 5.30 6.50
CA ALA A 48 1.74 4.47 6.09
C ALA A 48 1.22 3.64 7.27
N ASP A 49 -0.04 3.28 7.22
CA ASP A 49 -0.61 2.23 8.06
C ASP A 49 -0.77 0.92 7.26
N LYS A 50 -0.94 -0.19 7.94
CA LYS A 50 -1.12 -1.52 7.32
C LYS A 50 -2.30 -1.62 6.36
N SER A 51 -3.29 -0.74 6.46
CA SER A 51 -4.48 -0.77 5.62
C SER A 51 -4.29 -0.01 4.31
N MET A 52 -3.18 0.72 4.15
CA MET A 52 -2.86 1.44 2.92
C MET A 52 -2.60 0.46 1.78
N SER A 53 -3.23 0.69 0.61
CA SER A 53 -2.93 -0.11 -0.57
C SER A 53 -1.52 0.18 -1.10
N LEU A 54 -0.88 -0.81 -1.76
CA LEU A 54 0.43 -0.59 -2.39
C LEU A 54 0.39 0.53 -3.42
N LYS A 55 -0.73 0.70 -4.14
CA LYS A 55 -0.91 1.82 -5.06
C LYS A 55 -0.84 3.17 -4.35
N ASN A 56 -1.57 3.33 -3.24
CA ASN A 56 -1.55 4.56 -2.46
C ASN A 56 -0.18 4.82 -1.84
N ALA A 57 0.50 3.76 -1.38
CA ALA A 57 1.89 3.85 -0.91
C ALA A 57 2.82 4.33 -2.01
N TRP A 58 2.71 3.79 -3.22
CA TRP A 58 3.45 4.22 -4.39
C TRP A 58 3.19 5.69 -4.75
N ASP A 59 1.92 6.10 -4.84
CA ASP A 59 1.54 7.47 -5.17
C ASP A 59 2.12 8.46 -4.15
N LEU A 60 2.06 8.12 -2.86
CA LEU A 60 2.65 8.92 -1.77
C LEU A 60 4.18 9.01 -1.89
N MET A 61 4.85 7.89 -2.19
CA MET A 61 6.31 7.86 -2.40
C MET A 61 6.73 8.73 -3.57
N MET A 62 5.98 8.71 -4.68
CA MET A 62 6.24 9.55 -5.86
C MET A 62 5.99 11.02 -5.56
N GLU A 63 4.87 11.37 -4.93
CA GLU A 63 4.55 12.74 -4.54
C GLU A 63 5.63 13.36 -3.65
N LYS A 64 6.11 12.61 -2.67
CA LYS A 64 7.12 13.08 -1.70
C LYS A 64 8.56 12.85 -2.15
N SER A 65 8.78 12.24 -3.32
CA SER A 65 10.12 11.89 -3.84
C SER A 65 10.96 11.08 -2.85
N ILE A 66 10.35 10.08 -2.23
CA ILE A 66 10.99 9.15 -1.28
C ILE A 66 11.03 7.74 -1.84
N VAL A 67 12.02 6.94 -1.43
CA VAL A 67 12.25 5.57 -1.90
C VAL A 67 11.87 4.50 -0.88
N SER A 68 11.48 4.92 0.31
CA SER A 68 11.04 4.07 1.41
C SER A 68 9.99 4.76 2.25
N LEU A 69 9.01 4.00 2.75
CA LEU A 69 7.88 4.48 3.52
C LEU A 69 7.74 3.65 4.80
N PRO A 70 7.89 4.25 6.00
CA PRO A 70 7.69 3.54 7.25
C PRO A 70 6.21 3.19 7.46
N ILE A 71 5.98 1.98 7.98
CA ILE A 71 4.65 1.52 8.39
C ILE A 71 4.57 1.61 9.90
N ARG A 72 3.54 2.25 10.42
CA ARG A 72 3.26 2.31 11.84
C ARG A 72 2.00 1.55 12.22
N ASP A 73 1.99 1.07 13.45
CA ASP A 73 0.79 0.53 14.09
C ASP A 73 -0.11 1.66 14.63
N ARG A 74 -1.23 1.27 15.26
CA ARG A 74 -2.19 2.22 15.85
C ARG A 74 -1.63 2.98 17.06
N GLU A 75 -0.61 2.45 17.68
CA GLU A 75 0.11 3.03 18.82
C GLU A 75 1.26 3.96 18.36
N GLY A 76 1.47 4.11 17.04
CA GLY A 76 2.51 4.94 16.45
C GLY A 76 3.90 4.29 16.45
N GLN A 77 4.01 2.99 16.76
CA GLN A 77 5.28 2.27 16.75
C GLN A 77 5.64 1.84 15.33
N LEU A 78 6.93 1.85 15.00
CA LEU A 78 7.44 1.38 13.72
C LEU A 78 7.25 -0.14 13.63
N GLU A 79 6.46 -0.58 12.67
CA GLU A 79 6.16 -1.99 12.44
C GLU A 79 6.91 -2.57 11.24
N GLY A 80 7.20 -1.75 10.26
CA GLY A 80 7.88 -2.17 9.04
C GLY A 80 8.30 -1.01 8.17
N LEU A 81 8.84 -1.36 7.00
CA LEU A 81 9.26 -0.43 5.97
C LEU A 81 8.87 -1.01 4.61
N ILE A 82 8.21 -0.20 3.78
CA ILE A 82 7.99 -0.50 2.36
C ILE A 82 9.03 0.24 1.54
N THR A 83 9.67 -0.45 0.61
CA THR A 83 10.59 0.13 -0.36
C THR A 83 10.05 0.01 -1.79
N ILE A 84 10.60 0.80 -2.71
CA ILE A 84 10.33 0.64 -4.17
C ILE A 84 10.67 -0.79 -4.62
N GLY A 85 11.70 -1.42 -4.04
CA GLY A 85 12.07 -2.79 -4.35
C GLY A 85 11.00 -3.81 -3.94
N ASP A 86 10.34 -3.62 -2.80
CA ASP A 86 9.25 -4.49 -2.36
C ASP A 86 8.05 -4.39 -3.30
N ILE A 87 7.69 -3.15 -3.70
CA ILE A 87 6.63 -2.90 -4.67
C ILE A 87 6.96 -3.56 -6.02
N ALA A 88 8.20 -3.36 -6.53
CA ALA A 88 8.63 -3.96 -7.78
C ALA A 88 8.63 -5.49 -7.73
N LYS A 89 9.06 -6.07 -6.60
CA LYS A 89 9.04 -7.51 -6.40
C LYS A 89 7.60 -8.05 -6.43
N THR A 90 6.70 -7.44 -5.68
CA THR A 90 5.29 -7.83 -5.68
C THR A 90 4.70 -7.77 -7.09
N TYR A 91 5.05 -6.75 -7.86
CA TYR A 91 4.61 -6.59 -9.25
C TYR A 91 5.14 -7.69 -10.20
N MET A 92 6.36 -8.16 -9.97
CA MET A 92 6.99 -9.21 -10.81
C MET A 92 6.56 -10.63 -10.42
N ASP A 93 6.25 -10.85 -9.15
CA ASP A 93 5.89 -12.17 -8.61
C ASP A 93 4.39 -12.52 -8.80
N THR A 94 3.62 -11.69 -9.53
CA THR A 94 2.15 -11.80 -9.64
C THR A 94 1.71 -12.96 -10.54
N THR A 95 1.70 -14.16 -10.00
CA THR A 95 1.03 -15.32 -10.62
C THR A 95 -0.09 -15.89 -9.74
N ASP A 96 -0.38 -15.23 -8.62
CA ASP A 96 -1.25 -15.78 -7.59
C ASP A 96 -2.61 -15.07 -7.53
N SER A 97 -3.61 -15.70 -8.13
CA SER A 97 -5.00 -15.20 -8.13
C SER A 97 -5.67 -15.17 -6.74
N TYR A 98 -5.08 -15.78 -5.72
CA TYR A 98 -5.58 -15.78 -4.34
C TYR A 98 -4.95 -14.69 -3.46
N LEU A 99 -4.11 -13.82 -4.00
CA LEU A 99 -3.37 -12.82 -3.23
C LEU A 99 -4.30 -11.95 -2.37
N LEU A 100 -5.37 -11.39 -2.97
CA LEU A 100 -6.32 -10.51 -2.28
C LEU A 100 -7.07 -11.22 -1.14
N SER A 101 -7.50 -12.47 -1.35
CA SER A 101 -8.23 -13.22 -0.33
C SER A 101 -7.30 -13.63 0.83
N ARG A 102 -6.07 -14.01 0.55
CA ARG A 102 -5.06 -14.30 1.60
C ARG A 102 -4.69 -13.05 2.38
N ALA A 103 -4.59 -11.91 1.72
CA ALA A 103 -4.35 -10.61 2.37
C ALA A 103 -5.59 -10.11 3.15
N LYS A 104 -6.75 -10.77 3.02
CA LYS A 104 -8.03 -10.33 3.59
C LYS A 104 -8.32 -8.87 3.23
N THR A 105 -8.30 -8.58 1.94
CA THR A 105 -8.42 -7.22 1.44
C THR A 105 -9.85 -6.69 1.60
N GLN A 106 -10.01 -5.49 2.15
CA GLN A 106 -11.31 -4.85 2.32
C GLN A 106 -11.87 -4.40 0.96
N TYR A 107 -13.17 -4.60 0.69
CA TYR A 107 -13.80 -4.22 -0.58
C TYR A 107 -13.64 -2.74 -0.91
N ARG A 108 -13.73 -1.87 0.10
CA ARG A 108 -13.46 -0.45 -0.06
C ARG A 108 -12.05 -0.18 -0.63
N ARG A 109 -11.03 -0.92 -0.16
CA ARG A 109 -9.66 -0.76 -0.67
C ARG A 109 -9.51 -1.25 -2.11
N ILE A 110 -10.21 -2.32 -2.46
CA ILE A 110 -10.28 -2.78 -3.86
C ILE A 110 -10.91 -1.67 -4.72
N ALA A 111 -12.04 -1.10 -4.31
CA ALA A 111 -12.70 -0.01 -5.02
C ALA A 111 -11.78 1.21 -5.17
N GLU A 112 -11.16 1.68 -4.10
CA GLU A 112 -10.21 2.81 -4.13
C GLU A 112 -9.06 2.57 -5.13
N THR A 113 -8.48 1.35 -5.14
CA THR A 113 -7.37 1.00 -6.04
C THR A 113 -7.74 1.11 -7.52
N ILE A 114 -8.98 0.81 -7.88
CA ILE A 114 -9.47 0.85 -9.26
C ILE A 114 -10.32 2.10 -9.57
N ALA A 115 -10.21 3.14 -8.74
CA ALA A 115 -11.03 4.36 -8.82
C ALA A 115 -12.53 4.06 -8.94
N GLY A 116 -12.98 2.97 -8.31
CA GLY A 116 -14.35 2.46 -8.38
C GLY A 116 -15.21 2.89 -7.21
N THR A 117 -16.49 2.57 -7.32
CA THR A 117 -17.50 2.80 -6.30
C THR A 117 -18.21 1.48 -5.99
N VAL A 118 -18.40 1.18 -4.71
CA VAL A 118 -19.24 0.06 -4.29
C VAL A 118 -20.71 0.49 -4.47
N VAL A 119 -21.42 -0.18 -5.36
CA VAL A 119 -22.82 0.14 -5.67
C VAL A 119 -23.81 -0.81 -4.99
N GLU A 120 -23.35 -1.97 -4.54
CA GLU A 120 -24.11 -2.93 -3.73
C GLU A 120 -23.19 -3.67 -2.77
N GLY A 121 -23.73 -4.03 -1.60
CA GLY A 121 -23.06 -4.82 -0.58
C GLY A 121 -22.26 -4.00 0.45
N ASN A 122 -21.59 -4.70 1.37
CA ASN A 122 -20.86 -4.07 2.47
C ASN A 122 -19.43 -3.69 2.06
N GLU A 123 -19.19 -2.40 1.80
CA GLU A 123 -17.85 -1.87 1.45
C GLU A 123 -16.78 -2.10 2.54
N HIS A 124 -17.20 -2.23 3.80
CA HIS A 124 -16.32 -2.49 4.93
C HIS A 124 -16.07 -4.00 5.16
N GLY A 125 -16.72 -4.86 4.40
CA GLY A 125 -16.47 -6.30 4.37
C GLY A 125 -15.09 -6.62 3.77
N TYR A 126 -14.67 -7.87 3.91
CA TYR A 126 -13.35 -8.34 3.49
C TYR A 126 -13.48 -9.48 2.50
N PHE A 127 -12.71 -9.43 1.42
CA PHE A 127 -12.50 -10.56 0.53
C PHE A 127 -11.52 -11.53 1.19
N THR A 128 -12.03 -12.66 1.68
CA THR A 128 -11.26 -13.59 2.53
C THR A 128 -11.09 -14.98 1.94
N LYS A 129 -11.82 -15.28 0.86
CA LYS A 129 -11.82 -16.58 0.16
C LYS A 129 -11.99 -16.35 -1.33
N GLY A 130 -11.64 -17.37 -2.11
CA GLY A 130 -11.77 -17.35 -3.56
C GLY A 130 -10.58 -16.73 -4.27
N LYS A 131 -10.59 -16.83 -5.58
CA LYS A 131 -9.59 -16.27 -6.50
C LYS A 131 -10.15 -15.08 -7.25
N VAL A 132 -9.26 -14.30 -7.85
CA VAL A 132 -9.62 -13.23 -8.78
C VAL A 132 -9.65 -13.80 -10.20
N LEU A 133 -10.73 -13.57 -10.92
CA LEU A 133 -10.95 -14.01 -12.30
C LEU A 133 -11.35 -12.85 -13.21
N VAL A 134 -11.01 -12.97 -14.50
CA VAL A 134 -11.54 -12.09 -15.55
C VAL A 134 -12.56 -12.87 -16.38
N GLY A 135 -13.81 -12.43 -16.34
CA GLY A 135 -14.94 -13.10 -16.98
C GLY A 135 -15.09 -12.75 -18.47
N THR A 136 -14.10 -13.12 -19.29
CA THR A 136 -14.10 -12.88 -20.74
C THR A 136 -14.39 -14.12 -21.58
N ALA A 137 -14.50 -15.30 -20.94
CA ALA A 137 -14.83 -16.55 -21.62
C ALA A 137 -16.30 -16.61 -22.01
N ASN A 138 -16.64 -17.59 -22.87
CA ASN A 138 -18.06 -17.84 -23.16
C ASN A 138 -18.78 -18.35 -21.89
N PRO A 139 -20.13 -18.19 -21.80
CA PRO A 139 -20.88 -18.50 -20.59
C PRO A 139 -20.69 -19.93 -20.06
N GLU A 140 -20.57 -20.93 -20.95
CA GLU A 140 -20.40 -22.32 -20.52
C GLU A 140 -19.04 -22.59 -19.92
N MET A 141 -17.98 -22.03 -20.51
CA MET A 141 -16.62 -22.10 -19.96
C MET A 141 -16.54 -21.31 -18.66
N LEU A 142 -17.12 -20.11 -18.62
CA LEU A 142 -17.13 -19.27 -17.44
C LEU A 142 -17.74 -20.00 -16.24
N LYS A 143 -18.88 -20.68 -16.46
CA LYS A 143 -19.54 -21.50 -15.45
C LYS A 143 -18.66 -22.62 -14.88
N ALA A 144 -17.78 -23.18 -15.69
CA ALA A 144 -16.85 -24.24 -15.25
C ALA A 144 -15.66 -23.71 -14.44
N TYR A 145 -15.32 -22.41 -14.60
CA TYR A 145 -14.17 -21.79 -13.94
C TYR A 145 -14.51 -21.00 -12.67
N ILE A 146 -15.73 -20.50 -12.56
CA ILE A 146 -16.20 -19.77 -11.38
C ILE A 146 -16.46 -20.75 -10.24
N GLU A 147 -15.90 -20.45 -9.11
CA GLU A 147 -16.16 -21.15 -7.84
C GLU A 147 -16.88 -20.21 -6.87
N PRO A 148 -17.60 -20.75 -5.87
CA PRO A 148 -18.14 -19.92 -4.79
C PRO A 148 -17.06 -19.10 -4.11
N ASP A 149 -17.44 -17.91 -3.65
CA ASP A 149 -16.56 -16.94 -3.01
C ASP A 149 -15.55 -16.24 -3.94
N ASP A 150 -15.49 -16.53 -5.26
CA ASP A 150 -14.60 -15.85 -6.19
C ASP A 150 -14.92 -14.35 -6.33
N LEU A 151 -13.91 -13.56 -6.70
CA LEU A 151 -14.06 -12.19 -7.18
C LEU A 151 -13.90 -12.19 -8.70
N ILE A 152 -14.89 -11.64 -9.43
CA ILE A 152 -14.86 -11.68 -10.88
C ILE A 152 -14.94 -10.29 -11.50
N ILE A 153 -14.06 -10.02 -12.47
CA ILE A 153 -14.02 -8.79 -13.26
C ILE A 153 -14.75 -9.04 -14.57
N MET A 154 -15.76 -8.23 -14.86
CA MET A 154 -16.67 -8.43 -15.99
C MET A 154 -16.88 -7.13 -16.78
N GLY A 155 -17.41 -7.27 -17.99
CA GLY A 155 -17.87 -6.18 -18.85
C GLY A 155 -19.37 -5.92 -18.66
N ASP A 156 -20.03 -5.60 -19.75
CA ASP A 156 -21.41 -5.06 -19.83
C ASP A 156 -22.53 -6.09 -19.93
N ARG A 157 -22.20 -7.37 -20.08
CA ARG A 157 -23.23 -8.41 -20.33
C ARG A 157 -23.96 -8.79 -19.06
N GLU A 158 -25.23 -8.39 -18.96
CA GLU A 158 -26.07 -8.69 -17.79
C GLU A 158 -26.18 -10.20 -17.54
N GLU A 159 -26.24 -11.02 -18.60
CA GLU A 159 -26.32 -12.48 -18.47
C GLU A 159 -25.13 -13.06 -17.73
N ASP A 160 -23.93 -12.52 -17.96
CA ASP A 160 -22.72 -12.96 -17.27
C ASP A 160 -22.76 -12.56 -15.79
N HIS A 161 -23.27 -11.36 -15.47
CA HIS A 161 -23.48 -10.92 -14.08
C HIS A 161 -24.44 -11.86 -13.33
N LEU A 162 -25.59 -12.18 -13.96
CA LEU A 162 -26.57 -13.09 -13.39
C LEU A 162 -26.01 -14.50 -13.17
N GLN A 163 -25.16 -14.94 -14.10
CA GLN A 163 -24.50 -16.24 -13.97
C GLN A 163 -23.48 -16.26 -12.83
N ALA A 164 -22.68 -15.22 -12.68
CA ALA A 164 -21.75 -15.08 -11.56
C ALA A 164 -22.48 -15.11 -10.20
N ILE A 165 -23.60 -14.36 -10.11
CA ILE A 165 -24.46 -14.38 -8.91
C ILE A 165 -24.99 -15.80 -8.63
N ALA A 166 -25.40 -16.53 -9.68
CA ALA A 166 -25.90 -17.91 -9.53
C ALA A 166 -24.83 -18.89 -9.03
N GLN A 167 -23.55 -18.60 -9.24
CA GLN A 167 -22.41 -19.38 -8.71
C GLN A 167 -21.99 -18.95 -7.30
N ASN A 168 -22.69 -18.00 -6.67
CA ASN A 168 -22.37 -17.48 -5.33
C ASN A 168 -20.97 -16.90 -5.21
N VAL A 169 -20.55 -16.08 -6.19
CA VAL A 169 -19.33 -15.29 -6.06
C VAL A 169 -19.44 -14.30 -4.90
N SER A 170 -18.34 -13.86 -4.36
CA SER A 170 -18.35 -12.86 -3.28
C SER A 170 -18.34 -11.43 -3.80
N CYS A 171 -17.79 -11.20 -5.00
CA CYS A 171 -17.70 -9.85 -5.56
C CYS A 171 -17.73 -9.88 -7.09
N ILE A 172 -18.42 -8.90 -7.67
CA ILE A 172 -18.41 -8.60 -9.11
C ILE A 172 -17.87 -7.20 -9.30
N ILE A 173 -16.82 -7.06 -10.14
CA ILE A 173 -16.30 -5.75 -10.55
C ILE A 173 -16.73 -5.53 -12.00
N VAL A 174 -17.49 -4.46 -12.25
CA VAL A 174 -17.93 -4.06 -13.59
C VAL A 174 -17.10 -2.90 -14.09
N GLY A 175 -16.40 -3.11 -15.21
CA GLY A 175 -15.50 -2.12 -15.80
C GLY A 175 -16.20 -1.12 -16.74
N MET A 176 -15.39 -0.15 -17.25
CA MET A 176 -15.78 0.86 -18.25
C MET A 176 -16.90 1.83 -17.83
N GLY A 177 -17.15 1.97 -16.53
CA GLY A 177 -18.20 2.85 -16.01
C GLY A 177 -19.62 2.42 -16.39
N ILE A 178 -19.82 1.16 -16.74
CA ILE A 178 -21.12 0.63 -17.16
C ILE A 178 -22.04 0.51 -15.96
N GLU A 179 -23.25 1.03 -16.10
CA GLU A 179 -24.28 0.91 -15.06
C GLU A 179 -24.78 -0.53 -14.96
N VAL A 180 -24.90 -1.01 -13.74
CA VAL A 180 -25.43 -2.34 -13.43
C VAL A 180 -26.95 -2.26 -13.33
N SER A 181 -27.67 -3.20 -13.96
CA SER A 181 -29.13 -3.20 -13.95
C SER A 181 -29.69 -3.41 -12.54
N GLU A 182 -30.86 -2.80 -12.27
CA GLU A 182 -31.58 -2.97 -11.00
C GLU A 182 -31.85 -4.43 -10.65
N LYS A 183 -32.08 -5.27 -11.67
CA LYS A 183 -32.28 -6.70 -11.50
C LYS A 183 -31.04 -7.40 -10.94
N VAL A 184 -29.86 -7.04 -11.45
CA VAL A 184 -28.57 -7.58 -10.96
C VAL A 184 -28.30 -7.10 -9.55
N ILE A 185 -28.50 -5.81 -9.27
CA ILE A 185 -28.33 -5.23 -7.94
C ILE A 185 -29.23 -5.93 -6.91
N LYS A 186 -30.51 -6.11 -7.24
CA LYS A 186 -31.46 -6.78 -6.34
C LYS A 186 -31.06 -8.22 -6.03
N LEU A 187 -30.65 -8.99 -7.04
CA LEU A 187 -30.20 -10.37 -6.84
C LEU A 187 -28.88 -10.45 -6.08
N ALA A 188 -27.98 -9.52 -6.30
CA ALA A 188 -26.73 -9.42 -5.53
C ALA A 188 -27.01 -9.11 -4.05
N HIS A 189 -27.96 -8.19 -3.79
CA HIS A 189 -28.41 -7.87 -2.45
C HIS A 189 -28.96 -9.11 -1.70
N GLU A 190 -29.84 -9.88 -2.35
CA GLU A 190 -30.43 -11.10 -1.77
C GLU A 190 -29.40 -12.18 -1.42
N ARG A 191 -28.19 -12.12 -2.04
CA ARG A 191 -27.10 -13.09 -1.86
C ARG A 191 -25.87 -12.51 -1.16
N GLU A 192 -25.96 -11.29 -0.66
CA GLU A 192 -24.87 -10.59 0.01
C GLU A 192 -23.59 -10.45 -0.85
N ILE A 193 -23.77 -10.34 -2.18
CA ILE A 193 -22.67 -10.18 -3.14
C ILE A 193 -22.33 -8.72 -3.29
N VAL A 194 -21.03 -8.38 -3.22
CA VAL A 194 -20.56 -7.00 -3.42
C VAL A 194 -20.43 -6.70 -4.91
N ILE A 195 -20.94 -5.53 -5.34
CA ILE A 195 -20.74 -5.02 -6.70
C ILE A 195 -19.95 -3.73 -6.65
N ILE A 196 -18.86 -3.68 -7.41
CA ILE A 196 -18.01 -2.51 -7.58
C ILE A 196 -18.04 -2.07 -9.04
N MET A 197 -18.35 -0.81 -9.30
CA MET A 197 -18.23 -0.21 -10.63
C MET A 197 -16.91 0.56 -10.72
N SER A 198 -16.18 0.39 -11.82
CA SER A 198 -14.92 1.10 -12.10
C SER A 198 -14.95 1.75 -13.47
N PRO A 199 -14.40 2.97 -13.65
CA PRO A 199 -14.29 3.61 -14.96
C PRO A 199 -13.26 2.93 -15.87
N TYR A 200 -12.38 2.08 -15.33
CA TYR A 200 -11.33 1.41 -16.07
C TYR A 200 -11.84 0.18 -16.83
N ASP A 201 -11.13 -0.20 -17.90
CA ASP A 201 -11.34 -1.46 -18.61
C ASP A 201 -10.88 -2.68 -17.79
N THR A 202 -11.33 -3.88 -18.19
CA THR A 202 -11.06 -5.12 -17.45
C THR A 202 -9.57 -5.45 -17.32
N PHE A 203 -8.76 -5.11 -18.33
CA PHE A 203 -7.31 -5.34 -18.28
C PHE A 203 -6.65 -4.41 -17.26
N THR A 204 -7.00 -3.12 -17.28
CA THR A 204 -6.49 -2.13 -16.33
C THR A 204 -6.89 -2.50 -14.90
N ILE A 205 -8.16 -2.90 -14.68
CA ILE A 205 -8.64 -3.36 -13.37
C ILE A 205 -7.82 -4.57 -12.90
N ALA A 206 -7.71 -5.63 -13.73
CA ALA A 206 -6.98 -6.83 -13.39
C ALA A 206 -5.51 -6.55 -13.03
N ARG A 207 -4.87 -5.64 -13.77
CA ARG A 207 -3.51 -5.20 -13.51
C ARG A 207 -3.37 -4.47 -12.17
N LEU A 208 -4.31 -3.58 -11.84
CA LEU A 208 -4.24 -2.76 -10.63
C LEU A 208 -4.53 -3.55 -9.36
N ILE A 209 -5.47 -4.48 -9.38
CA ILE A 209 -5.83 -5.24 -8.17
C ILE A 209 -4.90 -6.42 -7.87
N ASN A 210 -4.05 -6.81 -8.82
CA ASN A 210 -2.99 -7.81 -8.60
C ASN A 210 -1.68 -7.17 -8.11
N GLN A 211 -1.71 -5.94 -7.68
CA GLN A 211 -0.64 -5.17 -7.08
C GLN A 211 -0.89 -4.99 -5.58
#